data_8602a6139a24c6ca44941d8bf506ac9f
#
_entry.id   8602a6139a24c6ca44941d8bf506ac9f
#
_cell.length_a   1.000
_cell.length_b   1.000
_cell.length_c   1.000
_cell.angle_alpha   90.00
_cell.angle_beta   90.00
_cell.angle_gamma   90.00
#
_symmetry.space_group_name_H-M   'P 1'
#
loop_
_entity.id
_entity.type
_entity.pdbx_description
1 polymer ?
#
loop_
_entity_poly.entity_id
_entity_poly.type
_entity_poly.pdbx_seq_one_letter_code
_entity_poly.pdbx_strand_id
1 'polypeptide(L)'
;MSDSTDALPIETHPFEPFLPAHARLLMLGTFPPAPKRWCMEWYYPNFTNDMWRIIGICFFGDKLHFVDTEHKTYRLDALKAFLREKGIAIFDTCLRIRRTTGTASDKDLEVVEQADLDGMLRALPLCQGVLAAGQLATTLFTEHYGIDARKMKMGEHRDFVFEGREIGLYREPSSSRAYPMKVEEKAKFYDRMFAELGLYDDNDKSL
;
A
#
# COMPACT_ATOMS: atom_id res chain seq x y z
N MET A 1 -25.06 -12.81 36.89
CA MET A 1 -25.12 -12.81 35.41
C MET A 1 -23.87 -12.15 34.93
N SER A 2 -22.88 -12.93 34.54
CA SER A 2 -21.59 -12.43 34.05
C SER A 2 -21.76 -12.02 32.59
N ASP A 3 -21.72 -10.73 32.32
CA ASP A 3 -21.55 -10.20 30.97
C ASP A 3 -20.16 -10.60 30.46
N SER A 4 -20.07 -11.77 29.84
CA SER A 4 -18.92 -12.08 28.98
C SER A 4 -19.14 -11.34 27.67
N THR A 5 -18.72 -10.10 27.58
CA THR A 5 -18.42 -9.44 26.31
C THR A 5 -17.32 -10.28 25.68
N ASP A 6 -17.69 -11.24 24.82
CA ASP A 6 -16.74 -11.95 23.96
C ASP A 6 -16.01 -10.91 23.14
N ALA A 7 -14.80 -10.56 23.55
CA ALA A 7 -13.96 -9.62 22.83
C ALA A 7 -13.68 -10.21 21.44
N LEU A 8 -13.96 -9.43 20.39
CA LEU A 8 -13.69 -9.83 19.00
C LEU A 8 -12.26 -10.36 18.86
N PRO A 9 -12.04 -11.41 18.08
CA PRO A 9 -10.72 -12.03 17.95
C PRO A 9 -9.71 -11.00 17.37
N ILE A 10 -8.47 -11.09 17.87
CA ILE A 10 -7.36 -10.33 17.32
C ILE A 10 -6.85 -11.08 16.09
N GLU A 11 -6.79 -10.38 14.96
CA GLU A 11 -6.15 -10.86 13.75
C GLU A 11 -4.70 -10.33 13.72
N THR A 12 -3.74 -11.23 13.46
CA THR A 12 -2.32 -10.87 13.24
C THR A 12 -2.04 -10.82 11.74
N HIS A 13 -1.20 -9.89 11.32
CA HIS A 13 -0.84 -9.71 9.91
C HIS A 13 -0.27 -11.00 9.33
N PRO A 14 -0.82 -11.53 8.22
CA PRO A 14 -0.48 -12.87 7.71
C PRO A 14 0.77 -12.90 6.83
N PHE A 15 1.27 -11.74 6.39
CA PHE A 15 2.38 -11.66 5.44
C PHE A 15 3.60 -11.00 6.08
N GLU A 16 4.80 -11.46 5.69
CA GLU A 16 6.06 -10.83 6.04
C GLU A 16 6.29 -9.57 5.21
N PRO A 17 6.94 -8.52 5.75
CA PRO A 17 7.32 -7.33 5.00
C PRO A 17 8.16 -7.67 3.77
N PHE A 18 7.80 -7.11 2.61
CA PHE A 18 8.62 -7.21 1.41
C PHE A 18 9.47 -5.96 1.27
N LEU A 19 10.73 -6.04 1.69
CA LEU A 19 11.64 -4.90 1.84
C LEU A 19 12.94 -5.11 1.05
N PRO A 20 12.95 -4.99 -0.30
CA PRO A 20 14.19 -4.98 -1.06
C PRO A 20 15.10 -3.83 -0.59
N ALA A 21 16.34 -4.12 -0.18
CA ALA A 21 17.23 -3.15 0.46
C ALA A 21 17.54 -1.91 -0.39
N HIS A 22 17.39 -2.00 -1.71
CA HIS A 22 17.56 -0.88 -2.64
C HIS A 22 16.26 -0.15 -2.96
N ALA A 23 15.15 -0.45 -2.28
CA ALA A 23 13.87 0.18 -2.56
C ALA A 23 13.91 1.69 -2.28
N ARG A 24 13.37 2.45 -3.22
CA ARG A 24 13.19 3.91 -3.15
C ARG A 24 11.78 4.31 -2.74
N LEU A 25 10.81 3.41 -2.87
CA LEU A 25 9.42 3.60 -2.47
C LEU A 25 9.01 2.51 -1.48
N LEU A 26 8.40 2.91 -0.36
CA LEU A 26 7.68 2.03 0.55
C LEU A 26 6.18 2.25 0.38
N MET A 27 5.45 1.23 -0.07
CA MET A 27 3.99 1.26 -0.15
C MET A 27 3.40 0.63 1.12
N LEU A 28 2.56 1.39 1.80
CA LEU A 28 1.88 0.96 3.03
C LEU A 28 0.37 0.97 2.84
N GLY A 29 -0.26 -0.20 3.01
CA GLY A 29 -1.70 -0.31 3.24
C GLY A 29 -2.03 -0.20 4.72
N THR A 30 -3.26 -0.57 5.09
CA THR A 30 -3.70 -0.61 6.48
C THR A 30 -3.56 -2.02 7.06
N PHE A 31 -4.27 -2.99 6.47
CA PHE A 31 -4.29 -4.40 6.83
C PHE A 31 -5.03 -5.19 5.73
N PRO A 32 -4.66 -6.44 5.44
CA PRO A 32 -5.34 -7.23 4.42
C PRO A 32 -6.83 -7.43 4.72
N PRO A 33 -7.71 -7.50 3.70
CA PRO A 33 -9.09 -7.89 3.90
C PRO A 33 -9.18 -9.34 4.43
N ALA A 34 -10.36 -9.75 4.93
CA ALA A 34 -10.56 -11.12 5.39
C ALA A 34 -10.24 -12.16 4.29
N PRO A 35 -9.65 -13.33 4.63
CA PRO A 35 -9.15 -14.33 3.67
C PRO A 35 -10.15 -14.77 2.60
N LYS A 36 -11.45 -14.79 2.91
CA LYS A 36 -12.52 -15.10 1.93
C LYS A 36 -12.58 -14.16 0.72
N ARG A 37 -11.86 -13.03 0.77
CA ARG A 37 -11.77 -12.05 -0.33
C ARG A 37 -10.48 -12.16 -1.13
N TRP A 38 -9.59 -13.08 -0.77
CA TRP A 38 -8.30 -13.22 -1.43
C TRP A 38 -8.40 -14.08 -2.69
N CYS A 39 -7.77 -13.60 -3.75
CA CYS A 39 -7.49 -14.39 -4.95
C CYS A 39 -6.03 -14.86 -4.99
N MET A 40 -5.18 -14.33 -4.08
CA MET A 40 -3.80 -14.75 -3.88
C MET A 40 -3.39 -14.48 -2.43
N GLU A 41 -2.36 -15.15 -1.94
CA GLU A 41 -1.83 -14.98 -0.58
C GLU A 41 -0.68 -13.97 -0.57
N TRP A 42 -1.00 -12.70 -0.82
CA TRP A 42 -0.06 -11.58 -0.79
C TRP A 42 -0.80 -10.24 -0.71
N TYR A 43 -0.06 -9.10 -0.77
CA TYR A 43 -0.63 -7.74 -0.66
C TYR A 43 -1.65 -7.42 -1.74
N TYR A 44 -2.62 -6.59 -1.39
CA TYR A 44 -3.77 -6.26 -2.24
C TYR A 44 -4.43 -7.50 -2.86
N PRO A 45 -4.78 -8.50 -2.02
CA PRO A 45 -5.19 -9.83 -2.46
C PRO A 45 -6.56 -9.87 -3.15
N ASN A 46 -7.37 -8.83 -3.03
CA ASN A 46 -8.70 -8.82 -3.62
C ASN A 46 -8.62 -8.57 -5.13
N PHE A 47 -9.16 -9.49 -5.92
CA PHE A 47 -9.15 -9.40 -7.39
C PHE A 47 -9.80 -8.12 -7.94
N THR A 48 -10.73 -7.51 -7.20
CA THR A 48 -11.36 -6.25 -7.59
C THR A 48 -10.58 -5.00 -7.17
N ASN A 49 -9.47 -5.13 -6.41
CA ASN A 49 -8.60 -4.00 -6.08
C ASN A 49 -7.83 -3.56 -7.34
N ASP A 50 -7.63 -2.25 -7.50
CA ASP A 50 -7.01 -1.70 -8.69
C ASP A 50 -5.47 -1.60 -8.61
N MET A 51 -4.82 -1.85 -7.45
CA MET A 51 -3.39 -1.59 -7.28
C MET A 51 -2.52 -2.22 -8.35
N TRP A 52 -2.67 -3.51 -8.59
CA TRP A 52 -1.85 -4.22 -9.60
C TRP A 52 -2.19 -3.84 -11.03
N ARG A 53 -3.42 -3.33 -11.26
CA ARG A 53 -3.81 -2.75 -12.54
C ARG A 53 -3.21 -1.35 -12.75
N ILE A 54 -3.15 -0.54 -11.70
CA ILE A 54 -2.48 0.77 -11.71
C ILE A 54 -1.00 0.57 -12.08
N ILE A 55 -0.30 -0.34 -11.40
CA ILE A 55 1.09 -0.66 -11.70
C ILE A 55 1.25 -1.16 -13.15
N GLY A 56 0.36 -2.04 -13.62
CA GLY A 56 0.37 -2.50 -15.01
C GLY A 56 0.21 -1.37 -16.03
N ILE A 57 -0.68 -0.41 -15.76
CA ILE A 57 -0.84 0.78 -16.61
C ILE A 57 0.43 1.62 -16.61
N CYS A 58 0.94 1.98 -15.43
CA CYS A 58 2.07 2.91 -15.29
C CYS A 58 3.34 2.39 -15.97
N PHE A 59 3.70 1.14 -15.75
CA PHE A 59 4.97 0.60 -16.22
C PHE A 59 4.90 -0.12 -17.58
N PHE A 60 3.72 -0.60 -17.97
CA PHE A 60 3.57 -1.42 -19.19
C PHE A 60 2.50 -0.90 -20.16
N GLY A 61 1.76 0.15 -19.79
CA GLY A 61 0.61 0.64 -20.58
C GLY A 61 -0.54 -0.39 -20.69
N ASP A 62 -0.52 -1.42 -19.86
CA ASP A 62 -1.49 -2.53 -19.87
C ASP A 62 -2.02 -2.86 -18.48
N LYS A 63 -3.29 -2.54 -18.22
CA LYS A 63 -3.94 -2.84 -16.94
C LYS A 63 -4.08 -4.34 -16.63
N LEU A 64 -3.87 -5.19 -17.62
CA LEU A 64 -3.96 -6.64 -17.47
C LEU A 64 -2.58 -7.31 -17.36
N HIS A 65 -1.49 -6.54 -17.42
CA HIS A 65 -0.12 -7.09 -17.41
C HIS A 65 0.11 -8.12 -16.30
N PHE A 66 -0.31 -7.82 -15.08
CA PHE A 66 -0.18 -8.73 -13.94
C PHE A 66 -1.44 -9.56 -13.64
N VAL A 67 -2.49 -9.43 -14.46
CA VAL A 67 -3.77 -10.11 -14.23
C VAL A 67 -3.81 -11.45 -14.93
N ASP A 68 -4.13 -12.51 -14.20
CA ASP A 68 -4.55 -13.79 -14.76
C ASP A 68 -6.08 -13.78 -14.83
N THR A 69 -6.60 -13.54 -16.02
CA THR A 69 -8.05 -13.42 -16.25
C THR A 69 -8.76 -14.77 -16.22
N GLU A 70 -8.05 -15.84 -16.56
CA GLU A 70 -8.58 -17.20 -16.59
C GLU A 70 -8.87 -17.72 -15.18
N HIS A 71 -7.89 -17.56 -14.27
CA HIS A 71 -7.99 -18.02 -12.89
C HIS A 71 -8.51 -16.93 -11.94
N LYS A 72 -8.80 -15.71 -12.44
CA LYS A 72 -9.23 -14.55 -11.65
C LYS A 72 -8.30 -14.25 -10.47
N THR A 73 -7.01 -14.24 -10.74
CA THR A 73 -5.94 -13.96 -9.79
C THR A 73 -4.89 -13.03 -10.40
N TYR A 74 -3.76 -12.88 -9.73
CA TYR A 74 -2.61 -12.12 -10.23
C TYR A 74 -1.41 -13.03 -10.40
N ARG A 75 -0.52 -12.65 -11.32
CA ARG A 75 0.76 -13.34 -11.59
C ARG A 75 1.77 -13.01 -10.48
N LEU A 76 1.62 -13.66 -9.33
CA LEU A 76 2.32 -13.32 -8.09
C LEU A 76 3.85 -13.29 -8.23
N ASP A 77 4.45 -14.29 -8.89
CA ASP A 77 5.90 -14.35 -9.06
C ASP A 77 6.42 -13.21 -9.95
N ALA A 78 5.67 -12.86 -11.00
CA ALA A 78 5.98 -11.71 -11.84
C ALA A 78 5.86 -10.39 -11.07
N LEU A 79 4.85 -10.22 -10.21
CA LEU A 79 4.70 -9.06 -9.33
C LEU A 79 5.89 -8.93 -8.38
N LYS A 80 6.26 -10.01 -7.69
CA LYS A 80 7.40 -9.98 -6.74
C LYS A 80 8.73 -9.68 -7.44
N ALA A 81 8.95 -10.26 -8.62
CA ALA A 81 10.15 -10.01 -9.43
C ALA A 81 10.21 -8.53 -9.85
N PHE A 82 9.11 -8.01 -10.39
CA PHE A 82 8.97 -6.62 -10.82
C PHE A 82 9.20 -5.63 -9.68
N LEU A 83 8.53 -5.79 -8.54
CA LEU A 83 8.70 -4.88 -7.40
C LEU A 83 10.13 -4.91 -6.85
N ARG A 84 10.78 -6.07 -6.85
CA ARG A 84 12.19 -6.17 -6.48
C ARG A 84 13.07 -5.44 -7.47
N GLU A 85 12.86 -5.63 -8.78
CA GLU A 85 13.61 -4.95 -9.83
C GLU A 85 13.49 -3.43 -9.73
N LYS A 86 12.27 -2.93 -9.61
CA LYS A 86 12.00 -1.48 -9.54
C LYS A 86 12.33 -0.82 -8.19
N GLY A 87 12.68 -1.60 -7.19
CA GLY A 87 12.97 -1.05 -5.86
C GLY A 87 11.72 -0.51 -5.18
N ILE A 88 10.64 -1.27 -5.19
CA ILE A 88 9.39 -0.97 -4.49
C ILE A 88 9.21 -1.96 -3.34
N ALA A 89 9.20 -1.44 -2.12
CA ALA A 89 8.90 -2.17 -0.90
C ALA A 89 7.39 -2.09 -0.59
N ILE A 90 6.88 -3.09 0.14
CA ILE A 90 5.46 -3.12 0.51
C ILE A 90 5.24 -3.78 1.86
N PHE A 91 4.40 -3.17 2.66
CA PHE A 91 3.82 -3.72 3.89
C PHE A 91 2.49 -3.02 4.22
N ASP A 92 2.02 -3.15 5.45
CA ASP A 92 0.84 -2.48 5.99
C ASP A 92 1.21 -1.75 7.30
N THR A 93 0.42 -0.76 7.71
CA THR A 93 0.66 0.04 8.91
C THR A 93 0.23 -0.65 10.20
N CYS A 94 -0.60 -1.70 10.12
CA CYS A 94 -1.09 -2.44 11.27
C CYS A 94 -0.52 -3.86 11.29
N LEU A 95 0.02 -4.27 12.45
CA LEU A 95 0.49 -5.63 12.70
C LEU A 95 -0.62 -6.50 13.31
N ARG A 96 -1.46 -5.94 14.21
CA ARG A 96 -2.57 -6.65 14.84
C ARG A 96 -3.80 -5.74 14.92
N ILE A 97 -4.95 -6.30 14.59
CA ILE A 97 -6.23 -5.57 14.58
C ILE A 97 -7.34 -6.41 15.21
N ARG A 98 -8.47 -5.74 15.56
CA ARG A 98 -9.79 -6.38 15.68
C ARG A 98 -10.67 -5.87 14.54
N ARG A 99 -11.35 -6.77 13.89
CA ARG A 99 -12.30 -6.45 12.82
C ARG A 99 -13.71 -6.39 13.41
N THR A 100 -14.26 -5.18 13.52
CA THR A 100 -15.56 -4.96 14.18
C THR A 100 -16.76 -5.39 13.33
N THR A 101 -16.57 -5.48 12.01
CA THR A 101 -17.58 -5.97 11.06
C THR A 101 -16.94 -6.87 10.00
N GLY A 102 -17.76 -7.58 9.22
CA GLY A 102 -17.28 -8.45 8.14
C GLY A 102 -16.88 -7.72 6.85
N THR A 103 -16.73 -6.39 6.87
CA THR A 103 -16.38 -5.61 5.67
C THR A 103 -14.86 -5.52 5.46
N ALA A 104 -14.46 -4.91 4.34
CA ALA A 104 -13.05 -4.61 4.04
C ALA A 104 -12.73 -3.11 4.25
N SER A 105 -13.59 -2.40 4.98
CA SER A 105 -13.43 -0.96 5.23
C SER A 105 -12.49 -0.73 6.40
N ASP A 106 -11.56 0.22 6.26
CA ASP A 106 -10.67 0.68 7.34
C ASP A 106 -11.44 1.19 8.57
N LYS A 107 -12.68 1.65 8.37
CA LYS A 107 -13.57 2.14 9.46
C LYS A 107 -13.96 1.03 10.44
N ASP A 108 -13.86 -0.21 10.00
CA ASP A 108 -14.24 -1.39 10.77
C ASP A 108 -13.03 -2.07 11.43
N LEU A 109 -11.88 -1.40 11.43
CA LEU A 109 -10.64 -1.87 12.04
C LEU A 109 -10.33 -1.12 13.33
N GLU A 110 -10.25 -1.85 14.43
CA GLU A 110 -9.64 -1.37 15.69
C GLU A 110 -8.17 -1.78 15.68
N VAL A 111 -7.27 -0.82 15.70
CA VAL A 111 -5.82 -1.07 15.72
C VAL A 111 -5.40 -1.52 17.12
N VAL A 112 -4.88 -2.73 17.23
CA VAL A 112 -4.33 -3.29 18.48
C VAL A 112 -2.84 -3.05 18.57
N GLU A 113 -2.14 -3.17 17.42
CA GLU A 113 -0.69 -3.00 17.33
C GLU A 113 -0.32 -2.47 15.95
N GLN A 114 0.46 -1.39 15.94
CA GLN A 114 1.02 -0.86 14.70
C GLN A 114 2.25 -1.67 14.28
N ALA A 115 2.54 -1.65 12.99
CA ALA A 115 3.78 -2.20 12.45
C ALA A 115 4.99 -1.34 12.86
N ASP A 116 6.18 -1.92 12.87
CA ASP A 116 7.43 -1.21 13.13
C ASP A 116 7.84 -0.36 11.91
N LEU A 117 7.24 0.84 11.81
CA LEU A 117 7.49 1.77 10.71
C LEU A 117 8.95 2.22 10.66
N ASP A 118 9.55 2.47 11.83
CA ASP A 118 10.93 2.88 11.94
C ASP A 118 11.89 1.78 11.49
N GLY A 119 11.65 0.54 11.93
CA GLY A 119 12.43 -0.62 11.51
C GLY A 119 12.37 -0.84 10.01
N MET A 120 11.20 -0.65 9.39
CA MET A 120 11.07 -0.71 7.92
C MET A 120 11.91 0.37 7.23
N LEU A 121 11.84 1.63 7.67
CA LEU A 121 12.63 2.72 7.07
C LEU A 121 14.14 2.56 7.29
N ARG A 122 14.57 1.95 8.41
CA ARG A 122 15.98 1.58 8.62
C ARG A 122 16.45 0.47 7.69
N ALA A 123 15.57 -0.50 7.40
CA ALA A 123 15.85 -1.57 6.45
C ALA A 123 15.91 -1.08 4.98
N LEU A 124 15.44 0.13 4.72
CA LEU A 124 15.35 0.74 3.40
C LEU A 124 16.20 2.03 3.31
N PRO A 125 17.55 1.93 3.30
CA PRO A 125 18.41 3.10 3.35
C PRO A 125 18.30 4.04 2.15
N LEU A 126 17.80 3.56 1.02
CA LEU A 126 17.59 4.35 -0.20
C LEU A 126 16.14 4.85 -0.37
N CYS A 127 15.27 4.63 0.61
CA CYS A 127 13.87 5.05 0.54
C CYS A 127 13.77 6.58 0.49
N GLN A 128 13.11 7.08 -0.55
CA GLN A 128 12.87 8.50 -0.83
C GLN A 128 11.39 8.86 -0.73
N GLY A 129 10.52 7.87 -0.80
CA GLY A 129 9.09 8.08 -0.74
C GLY A 129 8.35 6.99 0.03
N VAL A 130 7.28 7.39 0.69
CA VAL A 130 6.30 6.51 1.31
C VAL A 130 4.93 6.83 0.73
N LEU A 131 4.26 5.82 0.21
CA LEU A 131 2.85 5.88 -0.15
C LEU A 131 2.03 5.24 0.98
N ALA A 132 1.24 6.02 1.70
CA ALA A 132 0.25 5.50 2.63
C ALA A 132 -1.11 5.40 1.91
N ALA A 133 -1.49 4.17 1.53
CA ALA A 133 -2.69 3.91 0.74
C ALA A 133 -3.93 3.72 1.63
N GLY A 134 -4.82 4.71 1.63
CA GLY A 134 -6.03 4.72 2.44
C GLY A 134 -5.98 5.68 3.62
N GLN A 135 -7.16 6.03 4.15
CA GLN A 135 -7.26 7.07 5.18
C GLN A 135 -6.62 6.64 6.49
N LEU A 136 -6.86 5.42 6.96
CA LEU A 136 -6.34 4.95 8.25
C LEU A 136 -4.82 4.80 8.20
N ALA A 137 -4.28 4.21 7.12
CA ALA A 137 -2.83 4.11 6.93
C ALA A 137 -2.16 5.49 6.93
N THR A 138 -2.74 6.47 6.21
CA THR A 138 -2.25 7.85 6.22
C THR A 138 -2.29 8.45 7.62
N THR A 139 -3.38 8.29 8.35
CA THR A 139 -3.54 8.82 9.71
C THR A 139 -2.47 8.25 10.65
N LEU A 140 -2.33 6.92 10.68
CA LEU A 140 -1.34 6.24 11.53
C LEU A 140 0.08 6.68 11.22
N PHE A 141 0.42 6.79 9.93
CA PHE A 141 1.75 7.23 9.51
C PHE A 141 2.02 8.70 9.89
N THR A 142 1.05 9.59 9.63
CA THR A 142 1.22 11.02 9.93
C THR A 142 1.25 11.31 11.42
N GLU A 143 0.48 10.60 12.23
CA GLU A 143 0.53 10.71 13.69
C GLU A 143 1.88 10.22 14.24
N HIS A 144 2.41 9.11 13.72
CA HIS A 144 3.70 8.56 14.14
C HIS A 144 4.87 9.54 13.92
N TYR A 145 4.90 10.20 12.76
CA TYR A 145 5.98 11.13 12.39
C TYR A 145 5.67 12.60 12.62
N GLY A 146 4.52 12.95 13.19
CA GLY A 146 4.12 14.33 13.45
C GLY A 146 3.90 15.16 12.17
N ILE A 147 3.47 14.54 11.07
CA ILE A 147 3.30 15.21 9.77
C ILE A 147 1.92 15.88 9.71
N ASP A 148 1.85 17.17 9.40
CA ASP A 148 0.58 17.85 9.15
C ASP A 148 0.09 17.60 7.72
N ALA A 149 -0.73 16.57 7.54
CA ALA A 149 -1.34 16.22 6.26
C ALA A 149 -2.76 16.77 6.06
N ARG A 150 -3.30 17.61 6.97
CA ARG A 150 -4.70 18.07 6.95
C ARG A 150 -5.10 18.80 5.65
N LYS A 151 -4.16 19.51 5.04
CA LYS A 151 -4.38 20.29 3.79
C LYS A 151 -3.72 19.65 2.56
N MET A 152 -3.20 18.45 2.69
CA MET A 152 -2.55 17.73 1.60
C MET A 152 -3.59 17.28 0.57
N LYS A 153 -3.47 17.77 -0.64
CA LYS A 153 -4.36 17.38 -1.74
C LYS A 153 -3.94 16.05 -2.35
N MET A 154 -4.84 15.46 -3.12
CA MET A 154 -4.56 14.26 -3.91
C MET A 154 -3.44 14.54 -4.93
N GLY A 155 -2.45 13.66 -5.00
CA GLY A 155 -1.27 13.81 -5.85
C GLY A 155 -0.21 14.78 -5.32
N GLU A 156 -0.32 15.24 -4.07
CA GLU A 156 0.73 15.99 -3.38
C GLU A 156 1.54 15.08 -2.45
N HIS A 157 2.76 15.52 -2.12
CA HIS A 157 3.54 14.91 -1.03
C HIS A 157 3.86 15.93 0.06
N ARG A 158 4.29 15.42 1.22
CA ARG A 158 4.85 16.18 2.34
C ARG A 158 6.15 15.52 2.77
N ASP A 159 7.20 16.31 2.81
CA ASP A 159 8.49 15.83 3.26
C ASP A 159 8.54 15.75 4.78
N PHE A 160 9.18 14.72 5.29
CA PHE A 160 9.53 14.54 6.69
C PHE A 160 10.96 14.04 6.81
N VAL A 161 11.55 14.22 7.98
CA VAL A 161 12.93 13.79 8.23
C VAL A 161 12.93 12.54 9.10
N PHE A 162 13.56 11.47 8.60
CA PHE A 162 13.79 10.25 9.36
C PHE A 162 15.29 9.97 9.45
N GLU A 163 15.85 10.05 10.64
CA GLU A 163 17.29 9.82 10.91
C GLU A 163 18.21 10.57 9.94
N GLY A 164 17.91 11.85 9.70
CA GLY A 164 18.68 12.74 8.82
C GLY A 164 18.40 12.58 7.33
N ARG A 165 17.52 11.71 6.91
CA ARG A 165 17.07 11.55 5.52
C ARG A 165 15.74 12.26 5.31
N GLU A 166 15.65 13.05 4.23
CA GLU A 166 14.38 13.63 3.77
C GLU A 166 13.61 12.61 2.94
N ILE A 167 12.36 12.36 3.30
CA ILE A 167 11.49 11.35 2.67
C ILE A 167 10.13 11.99 2.41
N GLY A 168 9.58 11.83 1.20
CA GLY A 168 8.25 12.33 0.84
C GLY A 168 7.14 11.35 1.25
N LEU A 169 6.13 11.82 1.99
CA LEU A 169 4.88 11.09 2.16
C LEU A 169 3.92 11.47 1.04
N TYR A 170 3.56 10.53 0.18
CA TYR A 170 2.67 10.72 -0.97
C TYR A 170 1.22 10.38 -0.63
N ARG A 171 0.30 11.21 -1.10
CA ARG A 171 -1.15 11.01 -0.99
C ARG A 171 -1.77 10.74 -2.35
N GLU A 172 -2.01 9.47 -2.64
CA GLU A 172 -2.57 9.02 -3.90
C GLU A 172 -4.03 8.53 -3.76
N PRO A 173 -4.81 8.47 -4.86
CA PRO A 173 -6.16 7.92 -4.80
C PRO A 173 -6.14 6.49 -4.29
N SER A 174 -7.14 6.13 -3.48
CA SER A 174 -7.27 4.75 -3.01
C SER A 174 -7.39 3.78 -4.19
N SER A 175 -6.62 2.70 -4.13
CA SER A 175 -6.71 1.58 -5.07
C SER A 175 -7.99 0.75 -4.93
N SER A 176 -8.79 0.99 -3.90
CA SER A 176 -10.07 0.31 -3.73
C SER A 176 -11.00 0.58 -4.91
N ARG A 177 -11.68 -0.45 -5.41
CA ARG A 177 -12.72 -0.31 -6.43
C ARG A 177 -13.92 0.54 -5.94
N ALA A 178 -14.14 0.62 -4.64
CA ALA A 178 -15.18 1.46 -4.04
C ALA A 178 -14.85 2.97 -4.12
N TYR A 179 -13.59 3.35 -4.36
CA TYR A 179 -13.22 4.75 -4.57
C TYR A 179 -13.72 5.23 -5.95
N PRO A 180 -14.50 6.34 -6.04
CA PRO A 180 -15.23 6.73 -7.24
C PRO A 180 -14.33 7.40 -8.30
N MET A 181 -13.31 6.68 -8.76
CA MET A 181 -12.37 7.11 -9.81
C MET A 181 -12.02 5.91 -10.69
N LYS A 182 -11.95 6.11 -12.01
CA LYS A 182 -11.54 5.06 -12.95
C LYS A 182 -10.07 4.70 -12.74
N VAL A 183 -9.72 3.45 -13.00
CA VAL A 183 -8.35 2.94 -12.80
C VAL A 183 -7.32 3.71 -13.62
N GLU A 184 -7.68 4.12 -14.84
CA GLU A 184 -6.82 4.90 -15.74
C GLU A 184 -6.58 6.33 -15.19
N GLU A 185 -7.55 6.90 -14.49
CA GLU A 185 -7.40 8.20 -13.84
C GLU A 185 -6.57 8.10 -12.55
N LYS A 186 -6.78 7.04 -11.75
CA LYS A 186 -5.92 6.74 -10.61
C LYS A 186 -4.46 6.60 -11.05
N ALA A 187 -4.22 5.84 -12.12
CA ALA A 187 -2.88 5.60 -12.63
C ALA A 187 -2.09 6.87 -12.93
N LYS A 188 -2.71 7.96 -13.41
CA LYS A 188 -2.05 9.24 -13.66
C LYS A 188 -1.44 9.88 -12.42
N PHE A 189 -2.01 9.64 -11.25
CA PHE A 189 -1.48 10.12 -9.97
C PHE A 189 -0.24 9.31 -9.57
N TYR A 190 -0.37 7.98 -9.59
CA TYR A 190 0.72 7.06 -9.30
C TYR A 190 1.89 7.21 -10.27
N ASP A 191 1.61 7.42 -11.56
CA ASP A 191 2.62 7.64 -12.60
C ASP A 191 3.53 8.83 -12.27
N ARG A 192 2.94 9.96 -11.84
CA ARG A 192 3.71 11.14 -11.41
C ARG A 192 4.62 10.82 -10.22
N MET A 193 4.10 10.17 -9.20
CA MET A 193 4.88 9.74 -8.03
C MET A 193 6.05 8.81 -8.45
N PHE A 194 5.79 7.83 -9.31
CA PHE A 194 6.84 6.92 -9.79
C PHE A 194 7.91 7.66 -10.59
N ALA A 195 7.52 8.63 -11.40
CA ALA A 195 8.45 9.48 -12.16
C ALA A 195 9.29 10.37 -11.23
N GLU A 196 8.67 11.04 -10.25
CA GLU A 196 9.37 11.87 -9.25
C GLU A 196 10.39 11.06 -8.45
N LEU A 197 10.07 9.82 -8.09
CA LEU A 197 10.96 8.91 -7.38
C LEU A 197 11.98 8.21 -8.30
N GLY A 198 11.96 8.52 -9.61
CA GLY A 198 12.88 7.95 -10.59
C GLY A 198 12.78 6.43 -10.69
N LEU A 199 11.58 5.87 -10.61
CA LEU A 199 11.36 4.42 -10.67
C LEU A 199 11.23 3.89 -12.10
N TYR A 200 11.19 4.78 -13.10
CA TYR A 200 11.18 4.39 -14.51
C TYR A 200 12.58 4.20 -15.06
N ASP A 201 12.74 3.18 -15.90
CA ASP A 201 13.92 2.98 -16.74
C ASP A 201 13.62 3.48 -18.16
N ASP A 202 14.67 3.61 -19.00
CA ASP A 202 14.54 4.08 -20.38
C ASP A 202 13.56 3.27 -21.25
N ASN A 203 13.26 2.03 -20.85
CA ASN A 203 12.34 1.12 -21.53
C ASN A 203 10.90 1.15 -20.96
N ASP A 204 10.65 1.83 -19.87
CA ASP A 204 9.32 1.92 -19.26
C ASP A 204 8.45 2.92 -20.04
N LYS A 205 7.16 2.61 -20.17
CA LYS A 205 6.20 3.53 -20.78
C LYS A 205 5.67 4.45 -19.69
N SER A 206 6.00 5.74 -19.78
CA SER A 206 5.28 6.78 -19.05
C SER A 206 3.94 7.10 -19.73
N LEU A 207 2.93 7.40 -18.94
CA LEU A 207 1.61 7.82 -19.42
C LEU A 207 1.63 9.23 -20.04
#